data_2db77eb2a332bea715aee832bd4bbf75
#
_entry.id   2db77eb2a332bea715aee832bd4bbf75
#
_cell.length_a   1.000
_cell.length_b   1.000
_cell.length_c   1.000
_cell.angle_alpha   90.00
_cell.angle_beta   90.00
_cell.angle_gamma   90.00
#
_symmetry.space_group_name_H-M   'P 1'
#
loop_
_entity.id
_entity.type
_entity.pdbx_description
1 polymer ?
#
loop_
_entity_poly.entity_id
_entity_poly.type
_entity_poly.pdbx_seq_one_letter_code
_entity_poly.pdbx_strand_id
1 'polypeptide(L)'
;MYKALDIAKWLIAYNFGKSETEGEDLITNLKLQKLLYYAQSASLAFYNKRLFEDKFEAWRHGPVIPQIYRTYKKYGSNPITEVEFIDLDKSTTSLLINVYNYFGKMSAWGLAELTHEETPWQEAYEKSQDPQKNNDIITIDENLMKEVFLEKYAK
;
A
#
# COMPACT_ATOMS: atom_id res chain seq x y z
N MET A 1 -10.05 -13.87 2.34
CA MET A 1 -8.86 -13.10 1.92
C MET A 1 -9.03 -12.70 0.47
N TYR A 2 -8.70 -11.48 0.15
CA TYR A 2 -8.87 -10.95 -1.20
C TYR A 2 -7.59 -11.09 -2.02
N LYS A 3 -7.70 -10.90 -3.33
CA LYS A 3 -6.52 -10.65 -4.17
C LYS A 3 -6.09 -9.20 -4.00
N ALA A 4 -4.79 -8.96 -3.97
CA ALA A 4 -4.28 -7.59 -3.85
C ALA A 4 -4.81 -6.69 -4.97
N LEU A 5 -4.97 -7.25 -6.18
CA LEU A 5 -5.51 -6.49 -7.31
C LEU A 5 -6.94 -6.00 -7.07
N ASP A 6 -7.78 -6.77 -6.40
CA ASP A 6 -9.14 -6.34 -6.08
C ASP A 6 -9.14 -5.18 -5.09
N ILE A 7 -8.27 -5.23 -4.08
CA ILE A 7 -8.10 -4.11 -3.15
C ILE A 7 -7.57 -2.87 -3.88
N ALA A 8 -6.60 -3.07 -4.78
CA ALA A 8 -6.06 -1.97 -5.59
C ALA A 8 -7.15 -1.33 -6.46
N LYS A 9 -7.96 -2.14 -7.13
CA LYS A 9 -9.07 -1.64 -7.96
C LYS A 9 -10.09 -0.86 -7.12
N TRP A 10 -10.39 -1.34 -5.93
CA TRP A 10 -11.29 -0.62 -5.03
C TRP A 10 -10.73 0.76 -4.66
N LEU A 11 -9.45 0.83 -4.31
CA LEU A 11 -8.80 2.10 -3.96
C LEU A 11 -8.81 3.08 -5.15
N ILE A 12 -8.53 2.59 -6.34
CA ILE A 12 -8.54 3.40 -7.56
C ILE A 12 -9.95 3.95 -7.81
N ALA A 13 -10.98 3.11 -7.71
CA ALA A 13 -12.37 3.52 -7.94
C ALA A 13 -12.83 4.52 -6.87
N TYR A 14 -12.48 4.30 -5.62
CA TYR A 14 -12.83 5.20 -4.53
C TYR A 14 -12.18 6.58 -4.73
N ASN A 15 -10.91 6.59 -5.08
CA ASN A 15 -10.19 7.83 -5.41
C ASN A 15 -10.81 8.54 -6.62
N PHE A 16 -11.22 7.79 -7.65
CA PHE A 16 -11.89 8.37 -8.80
C PHE A 16 -13.15 9.11 -8.39
N GLY A 17 -13.97 8.49 -7.52
CA GLY A 17 -15.17 9.15 -6.98
C GLY A 17 -14.84 10.41 -6.21
N LYS A 18 -13.80 10.38 -5.38
CA LYS A 18 -13.34 11.56 -4.63
C LYS A 18 -12.81 12.65 -5.54
N SER A 19 -12.13 12.28 -6.63
CA SER A 19 -11.67 13.23 -7.63
C SER A 19 -12.85 13.96 -8.30
N GLU A 20 -13.88 13.20 -8.65
CA GLU A 20 -15.07 13.78 -9.30
C GLU A 20 -15.87 14.70 -8.38
N THR A 21 -16.01 14.35 -7.08
CA THR A 21 -16.85 15.09 -6.16
C THR A 21 -16.11 16.16 -5.35
N GLU A 22 -14.82 15.94 -5.07
CA GLU A 22 -14.06 16.81 -4.17
C GLU A 22 -12.78 17.35 -4.82
N GLY A 23 -12.54 17.07 -6.09
CA GLY A 23 -11.40 17.58 -6.82
C GLY A 23 -10.05 17.01 -6.39
N GLU A 24 -10.04 15.84 -5.75
CA GLU A 24 -8.79 15.21 -5.35
C GLU A 24 -8.01 14.72 -6.57
N ASP A 25 -6.68 14.72 -6.47
CA ASP A 25 -5.82 14.21 -7.53
C ASP A 25 -6.03 12.70 -7.74
N LEU A 26 -5.97 12.28 -9.00
CA LEU A 26 -6.04 10.86 -9.34
C LEU A 26 -4.78 10.14 -8.86
N ILE A 27 -4.98 8.88 -8.44
CA ILE A 27 -3.94 8.06 -7.85
C ILE A 27 -2.91 7.59 -8.89
N THR A 28 -1.63 7.62 -8.52
CA THR A 28 -0.53 7.06 -9.31
C THR A 28 -0.16 5.67 -8.79
N ASN A 29 0.63 4.93 -9.58
CA ASN A 29 1.14 3.62 -9.16
C ASN A 29 1.95 3.75 -7.85
N LEU A 30 2.79 4.78 -7.72
CA LEU A 30 3.58 5.00 -6.50
C LEU A 30 2.67 5.17 -5.27
N LYS A 31 1.66 6.01 -5.37
CA LYS A 31 0.74 6.25 -4.25
C LYS A 31 -0.09 5.01 -3.91
N LEU A 32 -0.55 4.30 -4.94
CA LEU A 32 -1.32 3.06 -4.77
C LEU A 32 -0.55 2.03 -3.95
N GLN A 33 0.74 1.86 -4.24
CA GLN A 33 1.59 0.92 -3.51
C GLN A 33 1.63 1.23 -2.01
N LYS A 34 1.72 2.50 -1.67
CA LYS A 34 1.80 2.94 -0.26
C LYS A 34 0.45 2.80 0.44
N LEU A 35 -0.65 3.09 -0.25
CA LEU A 35 -1.98 2.86 0.31
C LEU A 35 -2.25 1.38 0.55
N LEU A 36 -1.84 0.51 -0.37
CA LEU A 36 -1.93 -0.94 -0.19
C LEU A 36 -1.11 -1.40 1.03
N TYR A 37 0.07 -0.83 1.21
CA TYR A 37 0.95 -1.15 2.34
C TYR A 37 0.26 -0.83 3.67
N TYR A 38 -0.29 0.37 3.79
CA TYR A 38 -0.96 0.77 5.02
C TYR A 38 -2.30 0.04 5.22
N ALA A 39 -2.98 -0.32 4.14
CA ALA A 39 -4.19 -1.14 4.25
C ALA A 39 -3.88 -2.53 4.81
N GLN A 40 -2.84 -3.17 4.32
CA GLN A 40 -2.41 -4.47 4.85
C GLN A 40 -1.97 -4.35 6.31
N SER A 41 -1.19 -3.32 6.61
CA SER A 41 -0.73 -3.06 7.98
C SER A 41 -1.90 -2.85 8.93
N ALA A 42 -2.90 -2.08 8.51
CA ALA A 42 -4.10 -1.82 9.31
C ALA A 42 -4.90 -3.10 9.56
N SER A 43 -5.05 -3.95 8.56
CA SER A 43 -5.76 -5.22 8.71
C SER A 43 -5.03 -6.14 9.70
N LEU A 44 -3.72 -6.23 9.58
CA LEU A 44 -2.92 -7.00 10.53
C LEU A 44 -3.04 -6.45 11.95
N ALA A 45 -3.06 -5.13 12.09
CA ALA A 45 -3.14 -4.47 13.39
C ALA A 45 -4.52 -4.64 14.04
N PHE A 46 -5.59 -4.38 13.30
CA PHE A 46 -6.94 -4.32 13.87
C PHE A 46 -7.66 -5.67 13.87
N TYR A 47 -7.40 -6.51 12.87
CA TYR A 47 -8.09 -7.78 12.72
C TYR A 47 -7.18 -8.99 12.88
N ASN A 48 -5.90 -8.78 13.03
CA ASN A 48 -4.88 -9.83 13.14
C ASN A 48 -4.92 -10.80 11.97
N LYS A 49 -5.22 -10.29 10.77
CA LYS A 49 -5.26 -11.11 9.54
C LYS A 49 -4.90 -10.27 8.32
N ARG A 50 -4.42 -10.96 7.30
CA ARG A 50 -4.09 -10.33 6.01
C ARG A 50 -5.35 -9.99 5.23
N LEU A 51 -5.34 -8.87 4.50
CA LEU A 51 -6.33 -8.59 3.46
C LEU A 51 -6.06 -9.45 2.22
N PHE A 52 -4.79 -9.69 1.92
CA PHE A 52 -4.36 -10.43 0.73
C PHE A 52 -3.05 -11.17 1.03
N GLU A 53 -2.74 -12.17 0.19
CA GLU A 53 -1.54 -13.00 0.40
C GLU A 53 -0.25 -12.36 -0.12
N ASP A 54 -0.35 -11.45 -1.08
CA ASP A 54 0.82 -10.83 -1.71
C ASP A 54 1.72 -10.20 -0.66
N LYS A 55 3.03 -10.34 -0.88
CA LYS A 55 4.05 -9.78 0.00
C LYS A 55 4.58 -8.47 -0.57
N PHE A 56 5.02 -7.59 0.33
CA PHE A 56 5.69 -6.36 -0.07
C PHE A 56 7.20 -6.58 -0.11
N GLU A 57 7.82 -6.07 -1.16
CA GLU A 57 9.27 -5.97 -1.26
C GLU A 57 9.70 -4.55 -0.93
N ALA A 58 10.90 -4.42 -0.37
CA ALA A 58 11.45 -3.11 -0.03
C ALA A 58 12.23 -2.57 -1.24
N TRP A 59 11.56 -1.72 -2.02
CA TRP A 59 12.18 -1.04 -3.15
C TRP A 59 12.67 0.34 -2.73
N ARG A 60 13.45 0.98 -3.60
CA ARG A 60 14.06 2.28 -3.31
C ARG A 60 13.04 3.33 -2.85
N HIS A 61 11.86 3.36 -3.45
CA HIS A 61 10.83 4.37 -3.14
C HIS A 61 9.74 3.84 -2.21
N GLY A 62 10.06 2.81 -1.44
CA GLY A 62 9.17 2.27 -0.43
C GLY A 62 8.69 0.86 -0.75
N PRO A 63 7.71 0.38 0.03
CA PRO A 63 7.13 -0.95 -0.17
C PRO A 63 6.39 -1.07 -1.49
N VAL A 64 6.56 -2.21 -2.17
CA VAL A 64 5.92 -2.48 -3.47
C VAL A 64 5.46 -3.93 -3.52
N ILE A 65 4.25 -4.16 -4.03
CA ILE A 65 3.81 -5.48 -4.49
C ILE A 65 4.17 -5.57 -5.97
N PRO A 66 5.17 -6.41 -6.34
CA PRO A 66 5.68 -6.42 -7.72
C PRO A 66 4.61 -6.68 -8.78
N GLN A 67 3.66 -7.58 -8.51
CA GLN A 67 2.58 -7.89 -9.45
C GLN A 67 1.69 -6.68 -9.73
N ILE A 68 1.34 -5.93 -8.70
CA ILE A 68 0.53 -4.72 -8.83
C ILE A 68 1.32 -3.64 -9.57
N TYR A 69 2.61 -3.50 -9.25
CA TYR A 69 3.48 -2.55 -9.94
C TYR A 69 3.49 -2.84 -11.45
N ARG A 70 3.64 -4.09 -11.85
CA ARG A 70 3.68 -4.48 -13.26
C ARG A 70 2.33 -4.23 -13.96
N THR A 71 1.22 -4.47 -13.25
CA THR A 71 -0.12 -4.24 -13.79
C THR A 71 -0.33 -2.78 -14.22
N TYR A 72 0.18 -1.84 -13.43
CA TYR A 72 -0.02 -0.41 -13.68
C TYR A 72 1.23 0.31 -14.19
N LYS A 73 2.28 -0.42 -14.52
CA LYS A 73 3.54 0.14 -15.00
C LYS A 73 3.36 0.98 -16.27
N LYS A 74 2.40 0.64 -17.12
CA LYS A 74 2.13 1.37 -18.36
C LYS A 74 1.78 2.84 -18.16
N TYR A 75 1.31 3.20 -16.97
CA TYR A 75 1.00 4.60 -16.65
C TYR A 75 2.24 5.42 -16.28
N GLY A 76 3.38 4.76 -15.97
CA GLY A 76 4.56 5.45 -15.51
C GLY A 76 4.30 6.25 -14.25
N SER A 77 4.63 7.53 -14.26
CA SER A 77 4.35 8.46 -13.16
C SER A 77 3.00 9.17 -13.30
N ASN A 78 2.26 8.87 -14.36
CA ASN A 78 0.95 9.47 -14.60
C ASN A 78 -0.14 8.78 -13.79
N PRO A 79 -1.27 9.46 -13.56
CA PRO A 79 -2.40 8.85 -12.86
C PRO A 79 -2.96 7.63 -13.59
N ILE A 80 -3.47 6.68 -12.81
CA ILE A 80 -4.14 5.50 -13.32
C ILE A 80 -5.54 5.91 -13.76
N THR A 81 -5.88 5.62 -15.02
CA THR A 81 -7.17 6.01 -15.59
C THR A 81 -8.14 4.85 -15.80
N GLU A 82 -7.67 3.60 -15.65
CA GLU A 82 -8.57 2.44 -15.68
C GLU A 82 -9.31 2.34 -14.35
N VAL A 83 -10.63 2.43 -14.40
CA VAL A 83 -11.49 2.36 -13.20
C VAL A 83 -12.41 1.17 -13.32
N GLU A 84 -12.37 0.29 -12.32
CA GLU A 84 -13.24 -0.87 -12.23
C GLU A 84 -13.81 -0.91 -10.80
N PHE A 85 -15.15 -0.97 -10.71
CA PHE A 85 -15.82 -0.97 -9.41
C PHE A 85 -15.89 -2.39 -8.85
N ILE A 86 -15.36 -2.55 -7.64
CA ILE A 86 -15.29 -3.84 -6.94
C ILE A 86 -16.10 -3.73 -5.66
N ASP A 87 -16.95 -4.71 -5.41
CA ASP A 87 -17.69 -4.81 -4.14
C ASP A 87 -16.89 -5.64 -3.14
N LEU A 88 -16.73 -5.08 -1.94
CA LEU A 88 -16.07 -5.75 -0.82
C LEU A 88 -17.04 -5.79 0.36
N ASP A 89 -16.78 -6.66 1.32
CA ASP A 89 -17.59 -6.73 2.52
C ASP A 89 -17.51 -5.44 3.34
N LYS A 90 -18.47 -5.24 4.23
CA LYS A 90 -18.61 -4.01 5.01
C LYS A 90 -17.37 -3.67 5.84
N SER A 91 -16.83 -4.65 6.54
CA SER A 91 -15.68 -4.39 7.42
C SER A 91 -14.43 -4.01 6.64
N THR A 92 -14.19 -4.66 5.49
CA THR A 92 -13.07 -4.33 4.61
C THR A 92 -13.25 -2.95 4.01
N THR A 93 -14.45 -2.63 3.53
CA THR A 93 -14.76 -1.31 2.98
C THR A 93 -14.52 -0.22 4.03
N SER A 94 -14.98 -0.41 5.25
CA SER A 94 -14.77 0.57 6.34
C SER A 94 -13.30 0.75 6.64
N LEU A 95 -12.53 -0.34 6.68
CA LEU A 95 -11.08 -0.27 6.89
C LEU A 95 -10.41 0.55 5.80
N LEU A 96 -10.74 0.28 4.55
CA LEU A 96 -10.12 0.97 3.41
C LEU A 96 -10.49 2.44 3.35
N ILE A 97 -11.73 2.79 3.69
CA ILE A 97 -12.15 4.20 3.77
C ILE A 97 -11.33 4.92 4.84
N ASN A 98 -11.15 4.30 6.01
CA ASN A 98 -10.36 4.91 7.09
C ASN A 98 -8.89 5.06 6.69
N VAL A 99 -8.30 4.06 6.04
CA VAL A 99 -6.93 4.14 5.53
C VAL A 99 -6.80 5.26 4.50
N TYR A 100 -7.73 5.32 3.55
CA TYR A 100 -7.73 6.36 2.53
C TYR A 100 -7.88 7.75 3.15
N ASN A 101 -8.79 7.93 4.09
CA ASN A 101 -9.01 9.24 4.73
C ASN A 101 -7.79 9.69 5.51
N TYR A 102 -7.05 8.79 6.13
CA TYR A 102 -5.86 9.13 6.91
C TYR A 102 -4.63 9.36 6.02
N PHE A 103 -4.33 8.41 5.14
CA PHE A 103 -3.10 8.41 4.35
C PHE A 103 -3.27 9.05 2.97
N GLY A 104 -4.48 9.02 2.43
CA GLY A 104 -4.75 9.50 1.07
C GLY A 104 -4.59 11.00 0.88
N LYS A 105 -4.56 11.77 1.95
CA LYS A 105 -4.30 13.21 1.92
C LYS A 105 -2.85 13.54 1.60
N MET A 106 -1.93 12.60 1.84
CA MET A 106 -0.51 12.79 1.60
C MET A 106 -0.21 12.57 0.12
N SER A 107 0.81 13.27 -0.38
CA SER A 107 1.31 13.04 -1.73
C SER A 107 1.97 11.66 -1.83
N ALA A 108 2.17 11.17 -3.06
CA ALA A 108 2.88 9.92 -3.28
C ALA A 108 4.28 9.93 -2.65
N TRP A 109 5.02 11.03 -2.84
CA TRP A 109 6.35 11.17 -2.26
C TRP A 109 6.33 11.33 -0.74
N GLY A 110 5.32 12.02 -0.20
CA GLY A 110 5.13 12.12 1.25
C GLY A 110 4.90 10.76 1.89
N LEU A 111 4.09 9.92 1.24
CA LEU A 111 3.86 8.55 1.72
C LEU A 111 5.13 7.70 1.60
N ALA A 112 5.88 7.83 0.50
CA ALA A 112 7.14 7.13 0.35
C ALA A 112 8.12 7.49 1.47
N GLU A 113 8.25 8.78 1.77
CA GLU A 113 9.10 9.25 2.87
C GLU A 113 8.63 8.71 4.22
N LEU A 114 7.33 8.66 4.45
CA LEU A 114 6.77 8.11 5.69
C LEU A 114 7.18 6.64 5.86
N THR A 115 7.09 5.83 4.81
CA THR A 115 7.51 4.42 4.88
C THR A 115 9.01 4.30 5.14
N HIS A 116 9.82 5.22 4.60
CA HIS A 116 11.27 5.23 4.80
C HIS A 116 11.66 5.52 6.27
N GLU A 117 10.81 6.18 7.01
CA GLU A 117 11.03 6.48 8.42
C GLU A 117 10.64 5.30 9.33
N GLU A 118 10.04 4.26 8.77
CA GLU A 118 9.52 3.13 9.54
C GLU A 118 10.39 1.90 9.39
N THR A 119 10.55 1.17 10.49
CA THR A 119 11.46 0.02 10.56
C THR A 119 11.13 -1.13 9.62
N PRO A 120 9.86 -1.44 9.29
CA PRO A 120 9.59 -2.56 8.39
C PRO A 120 10.29 -2.42 7.03
N TRP A 121 10.20 -1.25 6.40
CA TRP A 121 10.88 -1.01 5.14
C TRP A 121 12.39 -0.90 5.34
N GLN A 122 12.82 -0.17 6.38
CA GLN A 122 14.24 0.06 6.65
C GLN A 122 15.01 -1.25 6.79
N GLU A 123 14.50 -2.17 7.61
CA GLU A 123 15.18 -3.46 7.85
C GLU A 123 15.24 -4.31 6.58
N ALA A 124 14.14 -4.40 5.84
CA ALA A 124 14.09 -5.18 4.60
C ALA A 124 15.01 -4.57 3.53
N TYR A 125 15.00 -3.25 3.40
CA TYR A 125 15.82 -2.56 2.41
C TYR A 125 17.32 -2.72 2.73
N GLU A 126 17.69 -2.60 3.99
CA GLU A 126 19.08 -2.81 4.44
C GLU A 126 19.55 -4.22 4.09
N LYS A 127 18.74 -5.24 4.35
CA LYS A 127 19.05 -6.61 3.98
C LYS A 127 19.20 -6.79 2.48
N SER A 128 18.39 -6.09 1.68
CA SER A 128 18.45 -6.19 0.22
C SER A 128 19.73 -5.59 -0.35
N GLN A 129 20.42 -4.73 0.41
CA GLN A 129 21.68 -4.12 0.00
C GLN A 129 22.91 -4.96 0.39
N ASP A 130 22.72 -6.08 1.09
CA ASP A 130 23.82 -6.95 1.51
C ASP A 130 24.36 -7.72 0.30
N PRO A 131 25.65 -7.54 -0.06
CA PRO A 131 26.23 -8.24 -1.22
C PRO A 131 26.26 -9.77 -1.04
N GLN A 132 26.20 -10.28 0.19
CA GLN A 132 26.18 -11.72 0.45
C GLN A 132 24.82 -12.35 0.21
N LYS A 133 23.78 -11.53 0.08
CA LYS A 133 22.42 -11.99 -0.19
C LYS A 133 22.00 -11.73 -1.64
N ASN A 134 22.96 -11.80 -2.55
CA ASN A 134 22.72 -11.58 -3.97
C ASN A 134 21.53 -12.39 -4.47
N ASN A 135 20.59 -11.70 -5.12
CA ASN A 135 19.40 -12.28 -5.76
C ASN A 135 18.35 -12.84 -4.82
N ASP A 136 18.52 -12.71 -3.50
CA ASP A 136 17.46 -13.08 -2.57
C ASP A 136 16.37 -12.00 -2.59
N ILE A 137 15.13 -12.43 -2.77
CA ILE A 137 13.98 -11.53 -2.66
C ILE A 137 13.76 -11.25 -1.19
N ILE A 138 13.87 -9.98 -0.80
CA ILE A 138 13.66 -9.55 0.59
C ILE A 138 12.26 -8.97 0.71
N THR A 139 11.41 -9.69 1.42
CA THR A 139 10.06 -9.23 1.72
C THR A 139 10.03 -8.54 3.08
N ILE A 140 9.08 -7.64 3.23
CA ILE A 140 8.90 -6.88 4.48
C ILE A 140 8.22 -7.79 5.50
N ASP A 141 8.72 -7.77 6.74
CA ASP A 141 8.21 -8.56 7.85
C ASP A 141 6.82 -8.06 8.27
N GLU A 142 5.81 -8.93 8.13
CA GLU A 142 4.43 -8.57 8.44
C GLU A 142 4.18 -8.36 9.94
N ASN A 143 4.88 -9.07 10.80
CA ASN A 143 4.76 -8.84 12.24
C ASN A 143 5.24 -7.45 12.61
N LEU A 144 6.32 -7.01 11.98
CA LEU A 144 6.86 -5.67 12.18
C LEU A 144 5.93 -4.59 11.63
N MET A 145 5.31 -4.86 10.47
CA MET A 145 4.28 -3.97 9.92
C MET A 145 3.15 -3.75 10.91
N LYS A 146 2.66 -4.84 11.51
CA LYS A 146 1.59 -4.81 12.51
C LYS A 146 2.01 -4.00 13.75
N GLU A 147 3.18 -4.30 14.30
CA GLU A 147 3.69 -3.65 15.51
C GLU A 147 3.85 -2.14 15.34
N VAL A 148 4.46 -1.72 14.24
CA VAL A 148 4.68 -0.31 13.96
C VAL A 148 3.35 0.41 13.74
N PHE A 149 2.42 -0.21 13.03
CA PHE A 149 1.11 0.39 12.80
C PHE A 149 0.37 0.59 14.13
N LEU A 150 0.37 -0.41 15.00
CA LEU A 150 -0.25 -0.30 16.33
C LEU A 150 0.38 0.83 17.14
N GLU A 151 1.70 0.94 17.11
CA GLU A 151 2.41 1.96 17.88
C GLU A 151 2.15 3.37 17.35
N LYS A 152 2.19 3.57 16.03
CA LYS A 152 2.13 4.91 15.44
C LYS A 152 0.71 5.41 15.17
N TYR A 153 -0.21 4.52 14.79
CA TYR A 153 -1.50 4.93 14.21
C TYR A 153 -2.72 4.44 14.98
N ALA A 154 -2.56 3.52 15.90
CA ALA A 154 -3.69 2.93 16.63
C ALA A 154 -3.78 3.40 18.09
N LYS A 155 -3.23 4.55 18.39
CA LYS A 155 -3.30 5.13 19.75
C LYS A 155 -4.52 6.01 19.92
#